data_886f5a7fa7cf56734ab64bccdc9b2e4d
#
_entry.id   886f5a7fa7cf56734ab64bccdc9b2e4d
#
_cell.length_a   1.000
_cell.length_b   1.000
_cell.length_c   1.000
_cell.angle_alpha   90.00
_cell.angle_beta   90.00
_cell.angle_gamma   90.00
#
_symmetry.space_group_name_H-M   'P 1'
#
loop_
_entity.id
_entity.type
_entity.pdbx_description
1 polymer ?
#
loop_
_entity_poly.entity_id
_entity_poly.type
_entity_poly.pdbx_seq_one_letter_code
_entity_poly.pdbx_strand_id
1 'polypeptide(L)'
;MPQEVIKKNHMDVAWHEYTDENGGNVPVVDSSIAEKASIIGRVGIMLLSCGTGAWRVRSSMNTLAEALGITCTEDIGLMSIEYTCYDGENGFTQSLCLTNTGVNTLKLNRLEHFIRNFEKEGKHMSGEQLHTFLDNIEKTHGLYSPPALGLAAAIACCGFTFLLGGGPIEMFCAFVGAGIGNYLRCKLTKHHFTLFLCIVSSVSLACFAYAGLLKLGEILFGISVQHEAGYICAMLFIIPGFPFITSGIDLAKLDMRSGIERLTYALIVILVATMSAWIMALILHLKPVDFIKLSLSTEQWILFRLLASFCGVFGFSIMFNSPVRLAVAAAGIGAAANTLRLELVDLANIPPAAAAFIGALTAGLLASLLKNKVGYPRISVTVPSIVIMVPGLYLYRGFYNLGIMSLSVAASWFASAILIIAALPLGLIFARILTDKAFRYCT
;
A
#
# COMPACT_ATOMS: atom_id res chain seq x y z
N MET A 1 -0.93 -22.11 -21.48
CA MET A 1 -0.99 -20.97 -22.41
C MET A 1 0.39 -20.80 -22.99
N PRO A 2 0.55 -20.71 -24.31
CA PRO A 2 1.86 -20.51 -24.91
C PRO A 2 2.43 -19.15 -24.46
N GLN A 3 3.70 -19.13 -24.09
CA GLN A 3 4.41 -17.91 -23.66
C GLN A 3 4.42 -16.78 -24.72
N GLU A 4 4.07 -17.06 -25.96
CA GLU A 4 4.03 -16.07 -27.06
C GLU A 4 2.85 -15.08 -26.98
N VAL A 5 1.74 -15.43 -26.33
CA VAL A 5 0.58 -14.51 -26.17
C VAL A 5 0.88 -13.40 -25.15
N ILE A 6 1.85 -13.63 -24.26
CA ILE A 6 2.26 -12.66 -23.22
C ILE A 6 3.30 -11.66 -23.75
N LYS A 7 3.94 -11.95 -24.89
CA LYS A 7 5.07 -11.15 -25.42
C LYS A 7 4.69 -9.88 -26.20
N LYS A 8 3.42 -9.65 -26.51
CA LYS A 8 2.98 -8.40 -27.17
C LYS A 8 2.16 -7.58 -26.21
N ASN A 9 2.80 -7.00 -25.21
CA ASN A 9 2.17 -5.96 -24.40
C ASN A 9 2.24 -4.65 -25.22
N HIS A 10 1.10 -4.23 -25.79
CA HIS A 10 0.98 -2.98 -26.54
C HIS A 10 1.24 -1.71 -25.70
N MET A 11 1.48 -1.87 -24.39
CA MET A 11 1.85 -0.80 -23.45
C MET A 11 3.39 -0.73 -23.23
N ASP A 12 4.15 -1.68 -23.76
CA ASP A 12 5.61 -1.63 -23.67
C ASP A 12 6.16 -0.55 -24.59
N VAL A 13 6.84 0.43 -24.00
CA VAL A 13 7.48 1.52 -24.72
C VAL A 13 8.95 1.16 -24.99
N ALA A 14 9.37 1.27 -26.23
CA ALA A 14 10.76 1.05 -26.64
C ALA A 14 11.61 2.29 -26.30
N TRP A 15 11.95 2.44 -25.01
CA TRP A 15 12.61 3.64 -24.50
C TRP A 15 13.93 3.99 -25.18
N HIS A 16 14.70 2.99 -25.60
CA HIS A 16 15.98 3.14 -26.26
C HIS A 16 15.85 3.68 -27.70
N GLU A 17 14.66 3.64 -28.32
CA GLU A 17 14.41 4.22 -29.65
C GLU A 17 14.27 5.75 -29.63
N TYR A 18 14.13 6.35 -28.43
CA TYR A 18 14.13 7.83 -28.31
C TYR A 18 15.52 8.44 -28.25
N THR A 19 16.57 7.63 -28.16
CA THR A 19 17.94 8.11 -28.17
C THR A 19 18.37 8.38 -29.61
N ASP A 20 18.93 9.57 -29.88
CA ASP A 20 19.37 9.99 -31.23
C ASP A 20 20.45 9.06 -31.80
N GLU A 21 20.37 8.72 -33.10
CA GLU A 21 21.32 7.83 -33.79
C GLU A 21 22.80 8.30 -33.68
N ASN A 22 23.00 9.60 -33.47
CA ASN A 22 24.33 10.21 -33.25
C ASN A 22 24.71 10.31 -31.76
N GLY A 23 23.84 9.88 -30.85
CA GLY A 23 23.76 10.38 -29.49
C GLY A 23 24.35 9.52 -28.39
N GLY A 24 25.12 8.49 -28.66
CA GLY A 24 25.74 7.68 -27.60
C GLY A 24 26.63 8.44 -26.62
N ASN A 25 26.97 9.69 -26.91
CA ASN A 25 27.90 10.52 -26.12
C ASN A 25 27.41 11.95 -25.84
N VAL A 26 26.22 12.36 -26.30
CA VAL A 26 25.70 13.71 -26.03
C VAL A 26 25.00 13.70 -24.67
N PRO A 27 25.32 14.64 -23.76
CA PRO A 27 24.59 14.79 -22.51
C PRO A 27 23.10 15.03 -22.76
N VAL A 28 22.22 14.42 -21.95
CA VAL A 28 20.77 14.54 -22.14
C VAL A 28 20.27 15.99 -22.04
N VAL A 29 20.98 16.87 -21.36
CA VAL A 29 20.64 18.29 -21.26
C VAL A 29 20.72 18.99 -22.61
N ASP A 30 21.56 18.51 -23.53
CA ASP A 30 21.79 19.06 -24.89
C ASP A 30 21.06 18.24 -25.98
N SER A 31 20.30 17.20 -25.60
CA SER A 31 19.59 16.32 -26.53
C SER A 31 18.25 16.89 -26.99
N SER A 32 17.58 16.17 -27.91
CA SER A 32 16.25 16.52 -28.41
C SER A 32 15.16 16.54 -27.33
N ILE A 33 14.08 17.28 -27.57
CA ILE A 33 12.94 17.33 -26.66
C ILE A 33 12.31 15.93 -26.46
N ALA A 34 12.30 15.08 -27.47
CA ALA A 34 11.78 13.73 -27.41
C ALA A 34 12.60 12.85 -26.45
N GLU A 35 13.94 12.94 -26.53
CA GLU A 35 14.84 12.20 -25.65
C GLU A 35 14.69 12.67 -24.18
N LYS A 36 14.71 13.99 -23.93
CA LYS A 36 14.46 14.57 -22.61
C LYS A 36 13.11 14.12 -22.03
N ALA A 37 12.05 14.22 -22.83
CA ALA A 37 10.70 13.84 -22.44
C ALA A 37 10.58 12.33 -22.13
N SER A 38 11.28 11.48 -22.89
CA SER A 38 11.28 10.03 -22.66
C SER A 38 11.83 9.66 -21.28
N ILE A 39 12.88 10.32 -20.81
CA ILE A 39 13.43 10.11 -19.46
C ILE A 39 12.42 10.54 -18.39
N ILE A 40 11.80 11.73 -18.55
CA ILE A 40 10.82 12.27 -17.62
C ILE A 40 9.60 11.33 -17.53
N GLY A 41 9.04 10.94 -18.68
CA GLY A 41 7.89 10.05 -18.75
C GLY A 41 8.18 8.66 -18.16
N ARG A 42 9.35 8.09 -18.48
CA ARG A 42 9.77 6.81 -17.93
C ARG A 42 9.88 6.82 -16.41
N VAL A 43 10.53 7.85 -15.85
CA VAL A 43 10.62 7.99 -14.38
C VAL A 43 9.23 8.19 -13.78
N GLY A 44 8.35 8.98 -14.39
CA GLY A 44 6.98 9.19 -13.95
C GLY A 44 6.19 7.89 -13.87
N ILE A 45 6.18 7.09 -14.93
CA ILE A 45 5.42 5.83 -14.98
C ILE A 45 6.01 4.78 -14.04
N MET A 46 7.34 4.73 -13.88
CA MET A 46 8.00 3.84 -12.91
C MET A 46 7.65 4.22 -11.46
N LEU A 47 7.59 5.51 -11.13
CA LEU A 47 7.12 5.97 -9.82
C LEU A 47 5.67 5.58 -9.57
N LEU A 48 4.80 5.77 -10.57
CA LEU A 48 3.39 5.39 -10.50
C LEU A 48 3.22 3.89 -10.24
N SER A 49 4.01 3.06 -10.91
CA SER A 49 4.02 1.60 -10.73
C SER A 49 4.42 1.16 -9.31
N CYS A 50 5.14 2.00 -8.58
CA CYS A 50 5.51 1.77 -7.18
C CYS A 50 4.41 2.12 -6.18
N GLY A 51 3.24 2.59 -6.63
CA GLY A 51 2.08 2.91 -5.80
C GLY A 51 2.15 4.28 -5.12
N THR A 52 3.09 5.14 -5.48
CA THR A 52 3.17 6.50 -4.91
C THR A 52 2.05 7.39 -5.44
N GLY A 53 1.66 8.43 -4.66
CA GLY A 53 0.61 9.38 -5.06
C GLY A 53 1.01 10.27 -6.24
N ALA A 54 -0.01 10.77 -6.96
CA ALA A 54 0.14 11.62 -8.15
C ALA A 54 0.96 12.87 -7.86
N TRP A 55 0.70 13.52 -6.74
CA TRP A 55 1.46 14.69 -6.32
C TRP A 55 2.98 14.45 -6.32
N ARG A 56 3.44 13.27 -5.86
CA ARG A 56 4.87 12.95 -5.85
C ARG A 56 5.39 12.67 -7.26
N VAL A 57 4.61 11.99 -8.09
CA VAL A 57 4.97 11.73 -9.49
C VAL A 57 5.18 13.06 -10.21
N ARG A 58 4.21 13.99 -10.11
CA ARG A 58 4.28 15.33 -10.67
C ARG A 58 5.50 16.09 -10.19
N SER A 59 5.70 16.18 -8.89
CA SER A 59 6.86 16.88 -8.31
C SER A 59 8.18 16.31 -8.82
N SER A 60 8.27 15.00 -9.03
CA SER A 60 9.47 14.33 -9.53
C SER A 60 9.69 14.61 -11.02
N MET A 61 8.64 14.56 -11.83
CA MET A 61 8.71 14.87 -13.27
C MET A 61 9.14 16.33 -13.49
N ASN A 62 8.56 17.25 -12.73
CA ASN A 62 8.92 18.67 -12.80
C ASN A 62 10.34 18.95 -12.32
N THR A 63 10.84 18.25 -11.29
CA THR A 63 12.26 18.36 -10.87
C THR A 63 13.21 17.93 -11.98
N LEU A 64 12.89 16.86 -12.73
CA LEU A 64 13.69 16.43 -13.86
C LEU A 64 13.59 17.40 -15.04
N ALA A 65 12.39 17.92 -15.33
CA ALA A 65 12.16 18.89 -16.39
C ALA A 65 12.97 20.18 -16.15
N GLU A 66 12.92 20.70 -14.91
CA GLU A 66 13.70 21.87 -14.51
C GLU A 66 15.21 21.64 -14.67
N ALA A 67 15.72 20.47 -14.25
CA ALA A 67 17.14 20.12 -14.41
C ALA A 67 17.56 20.00 -15.88
N LEU A 68 16.62 19.68 -16.80
CA LEU A 68 16.83 19.59 -18.25
C LEU A 68 16.52 20.89 -19.01
N GLY A 69 16.13 21.96 -18.30
CA GLY A 69 15.82 23.26 -18.87
C GLY A 69 14.54 23.30 -19.72
N ILE A 70 13.57 22.42 -19.43
CA ILE A 70 12.28 22.34 -20.13
C ILE A 70 11.12 22.44 -19.14
N THR A 71 9.91 22.68 -19.65
CA THR A 71 8.67 22.60 -18.86
C THR A 71 7.95 21.31 -19.12
N CYS A 72 7.28 20.77 -18.08
CA CYS A 72 6.47 19.56 -18.19
C CYS A 72 5.11 19.81 -17.52
N THR A 73 4.05 19.41 -18.19
CA THR A 73 2.69 19.37 -17.65
C THR A 73 2.14 17.96 -17.76
N GLU A 74 1.46 17.48 -16.71
CA GLU A 74 1.03 16.10 -16.67
C GLU A 74 -0.36 15.93 -16.04
N ASP A 75 -1.15 15.02 -16.58
CA ASP A 75 -2.37 14.47 -16.02
C ASP A 75 -2.13 13.03 -15.58
N ILE A 76 -2.30 12.76 -14.29
CA ILE A 76 -1.90 11.50 -13.66
C ILE A 76 -3.13 10.79 -13.11
N GLY A 77 -3.39 9.59 -13.66
CA GLY A 77 -4.36 8.64 -13.14
C GLY A 77 -3.75 7.60 -12.20
N LEU A 78 -4.53 6.55 -11.89
CA LEU A 78 -4.03 5.39 -11.13
C LEU A 78 -3.04 4.55 -11.95
N MET A 79 -3.32 4.37 -13.23
CA MET A 79 -2.59 3.46 -14.13
C MET A 79 -2.13 4.14 -15.42
N SER A 80 -2.25 5.45 -15.53
CA SER A 80 -1.88 6.19 -16.73
C SER A 80 -1.27 7.54 -16.39
N ILE A 81 -0.41 8.02 -17.28
CA ILE A 81 0.13 9.38 -17.26
C ILE A 81 0.04 9.91 -18.67
N GLU A 82 -0.57 11.08 -18.84
CA GLU A 82 -0.48 11.88 -20.04
C GLU A 82 0.37 13.10 -19.73
N TYR A 83 1.41 13.36 -20.51
CA TYR A 83 2.31 14.47 -20.25
C TYR A 83 2.75 15.16 -21.52
N THR A 84 3.03 16.43 -21.39
CA THR A 84 3.58 17.26 -22.46
C THR A 84 4.80 18.00 -21.95
N CYS A 85 5.92 17.82 -22.63
CA CYS A 85 7.15 18.59 -22.41
C CYS A 85 7.30 19.65 -23.50
N TYR A 86 7.84 20.83 -23.13
CA TYR A 86 8.00 21.98 -24.01
C TYR A 86 9.33 22.69 -23.71
N ASP A 87 10.12 22.95 -24.76
CA ASP A 87 11.45 23.59 -24.67
C ASP A 87 11.47 25.07 -25.06
N GLY A 88 10.30 25.66 -25.38
CA GLY A 88 10.17 27.02 -25.90
C GLY A 88 9.85 27.10 -27.37
N GLU A 89 10.24 26.13 -28.16
CA GLU A 89 10.01 26.04 -29.63
C GLU A 89 9.19 24.80 -29.97
N ASN A 90 9.57 23.65 -29.42
CA ASN A 90 8.99 22.35 -29.72
C ASN A 90 8.24 21.77 -28.54
N GLY A 91 7.20 20.98 -28.82
CA GLY A 91 6.45 20.23 -27.83
C GLY A 91 6.48 18.73 -28.11
N PHE A 92 6.56 17.92 -27.06
CA PHE A 92 6.44 16.47 -27.12
C PHE A 92 5.36 16.00 -26.16
N THR A 93 4.36 15.28 -26.68
CA THR A 93 3.25 14.75 -25.88
C THR A 93 3.21 13.24 -26.00
N GLN A 94 3.06 12.55 -24.86
CA GLN A 94 2.93 11.10 -24.81
C GLN A 94 1.94 10.68 -23.74
N SER A 95 1.21 9.57 -24.01
CA SER A 95 0.37 8.86 -23.05
C SER A 95 1.04 7.53 -22.71
N LEU A 96 1.14 7.24 -21.41
CA LEU A 96 1.75 6.02 -20.88
C LEU A 96 0.72 5.29 -20.00
N CYS A 97 0.68 3.97 -20.11
CA CYS A 97 -0.22 3.13 -19.31
C CYS A 97 0.53 2.01 -18.62
N LEU A 98 0.08 1.66 -17.41
CA LEU A 98 0.54 0.48 -16.66
C LEU A 98 -0.37 -0.71 -16.92
N THR A 99 0.20 -1.90 -16.96
CA THR A 99 -0.56 -3.16 -16.99
C THR A 99 -1.03 -3.60 -15.60
N ASN A 100 -0.35 -3.14 -14.57
CA ASN A 100 -0.61 -3.51 -13.18
C ASN A 100 -0.16 -2.39 -12.24
N THR A 101 -0.81 -2.29 -11.08
CA THR A 101 -0.42 -1.40 -9.99
C THR A 101 -0.04 -2.20 -8.76
N GLY A 102 0.91 -1.70 -7.99
CA GLY A 102 1.39 -2.36 -6.78
C GLY A 102 2.12 -1.39 -5.87
N VAL A 103 2.65 -1.89 -4.75
CA VAL A 103 3.48 -1.11 -3.85
C VAL A 103 4.87 -1.72 -3.80
N ASN A 104 5.89 -0.92 -4.14
CA ASN A 104 7.28 -1.35 -4.10
C ASN A 104 8.18 -0.23 -3.56
N THR A 105 8.40 -0.26 -2.26
CA THR A 105 9.16 0.78 -1.58
C THR A 105 10.66 0.74 -1.89
N LEU A 106 11.20 -0.42 -2.29
CA LEU A 106 12.60 -0.52 -2.73
C LEU A 106 12.84 0.23 -4.04
N LYS A 107 12.01 -0.05 -5.06
CA LYS A 107 12.11 0.66 -6.35
C LYS A 107 11.85 2.15 -6.18
N LEU A 108 10.84 2.50 -5.37
CA LEU A 108 10.53 3.89 -5.03
C LEU A 108 11.75 4.61 -4.44
N ASN A 109 12.47 3.97 -3.51
CA ASN A 109 13.66 4.57 -2.92
C ASN A 109 14.79 4.78 -3.94
N ARG A 110 15.02 3.81 -4.83
CA ARG A 110 16.04 3.93 -5.88
C ARG A 110 15.73 5.06 -6.87
N LEU A 111 14.46 5.19 -7.28
CA LEU A 111 14.01 6.27 -8.14
C LEU A 111 14.16 7.64 -7.47
N GLU A 112 13.79 7.76 -6.21
CA GLU A 112 13.97 8.99 -5.44
C GLU A 112 15.45 9.39 -5.30
N HIS A 113 16.33 8.41 -5.11
CA HIS A 113 17.77 8.66 -5.07
C HIS A 113 18.28 9.14 -6.44
N PHE A 114 17.83 8.52 -7.52
CA PHE A 114 18.13 8.96 -8.90
C PHE A 114 17.70 10.40 -9.13
N ILE A 115 16.44 10.75 -8.81
CA ILE A 115 15.90 12.11 -9.01
C ILE A 115 16.68 13.16 -8.21
N ARG A 116 17.02 12.87 -6.96
CA ARG A 116 17.80 13.80 -6.12
C ARG A 116 19.19 14.10 -6.63
N ASN A 117 19.81 13.12 -7.27
CA ASN A 117 21.18 13.27 -7.79
C ASN A 117 21.20 13.66 -9.28
N PHE A 118 20.02 13.73 -9.92
CA PHE A 118 19.92 13.96 -11.37
C PHE A 118 20.55 15.28 -11.81
N GLU A 119 20.34 16.35 -11.08
CA GLU A 119 20.93 17.66 -11.41
C GLU A 119 22.45 17.65 -11.38
N LYS A 120 23.06 16.84 -10.51
CA LYS A 120 24.53 16.78 -10.34
C LYS A 120 25.19 15.81 -11.31
N GLU A 121 24.60 14.68 -11.54
CA GLU A 121 25.20 13.55 -12.27
C GLU A 121 24.38 13.20 -13.51
N GLY A 122 23.06 13.04 -13.37
CA GLY A 122 22.20 12.51 -14.43
C GLY A 122 22.12 13.38 -15.68
N LYS A 123 22.05 14.70 -15.54
CA LYS A 123 21.93 15.60 -16.68
C LYS A 123 23.16 15.59 -17.62
N HIS A 124 24.31 15.12 -17.13
CA HIS A 124 25.55 14.98 -17.90
C HIS A 124 25.73 13.60 -18.53
N MET A 125 24.85 12.64 -18.21
CA MET A 125 24.82 11.33 -18.84
C MET A 125 24.08 11.39 -20.18
N SER A 126 24.37 10.45 -21.07
CA SER A 126 23.60 10.32 -22.31
C SER A 126 22.25 9.67 -22.05
N GLY A 127 21.25 9.85 -22.93
CA GLY A 127 19.96 9.23 -22.83
C GLY A 127 20.03 7.71 -22.76
N GLU A 128 20.92 7.10 -23.53
CA GLU A 128 21.17 5.65 -23.51
C GLU A 128 21.69 5.15 -22.14
N GLN A 129 22.61 5.89 -21.53
CA GLN A 129 23.11 5.58 -20.18
C GLN A 129 22.01 5.69 -19.15
N LEU A 130 21.15 6.72 -19.26
CA LEU A 130 20.02 6.92 -18.35
C LEU A 130 18.98 5.82 -18.51
N HIS A 131 18.60 5.45 -19.73
CA HIS A 131 17.68 4.34 -19.97
C HIS A 131 18.24 3.01 -19.48
N THR A 132 19.53 2.75 -19.68
CA THR A 132 20.20 1.56 -19.11
C THR A 132 20.17 1.57 -17.57
N PHE A 133 20.38 2.72 -16.95
CA PHE A 133 20.27 2.85 -15.49
C PHE A 133 18.84 2.58 -14.99
N LEU A 134 17.84 3.14 -15.67
CA LEU A 134 16.43 2.90 -15.34
C LEU A 134 16.03 1.44 -15.58
N ASP A 135 16.56 0.77 -16.61
CA ASP A 135 16.42 -0.67 -16.84
C ASP A 135 16.86 -1.49 -15.63
N ASN A 136 18.01 -1.14 -15.05
CA ASN A 136 18.53 -1.83 -13.88
C ASN A 136 17.62 -1.65 -12.66
N ILE A 137 16.97 -0.50 -12.51
CA ILE A 137 15.96 -0.30 -11.47
C ILE A 137 14.71 -1.13 -11.78
N GLU A 138 14.23 -1.11 -13.01
CA GLU A 138 13.02 -1.80 -13.44
C GLU A 138 13.15 -3.32 -13.32
N LYS A 139 14.28 -3.89 -13.74
CA LYS A 139 14.61 -5.31 -13.64
C LYS A 139 14.93 -5.79 -12.23
N THR A 140 15.00 -4.86 -11.24
CA THR A 140 15.24 -5.27 -9.85
C THR A 140 14.12 -6.20 -9.36
N HIS A 141 14.49 -7.44 -9.04
CA HIS A 141 13.57 -8.41 -8.48
C HIS A 141 13.09 -8.01 -7.07
N GLY A 142 11.93 -8.53 -6.67
CA GLY A 142 11.47 -8.40 -5.29
C GLY A 142 12.45 -9.03 -4.31
N LEU A 143 12.60 -8.40 -3.13
CA LEU A 143 13.52 -8.86 -2.08
C LEU A 143 13.10 -10.22 -1.48
N TYR A 144 11.81 -10.54 -1.57
CA TYR A 144 11.23 -11.64 -0.83
C TYR A 144 10.58 -12.66 -1.75
N SER A 145 10.81 -13.94 -1.45
CA SER A 145 10.17 -15.06 -2.13
C SER A 145 8.69 -15.18 -1.73
N PRO A 146 7.84 -15.85 -2.53
CA PRO A 146 6.43 -16.05 -2.17
C PRO A 146 6.20 -16.68 -0.79
N PRO A 147 7.00 -17.70 -0.33
CA PRO A 147 6.89 -18.20 1.04
C PRO A 147 7.20 -17.13 2.10
N ALA A 148 8.22 -16.29 1.88
CA ALA A 148 8.55 -15.21 2.81
C ALA A 148 7.43 -14.15 2.89
N LEU A 149 6.78 -13.82 1.76
CA LEU A 149 5.61 -12.95 1.72
C LEU A 149 4.39 -13.59 2.40
N GLY A 150 4.23 -14.92 2.27
CA GLY A 150 3.24 -15.67 3.04
C GLY A 150 3.47 -15.55 4.54
N LEU A 151 4.71 -15.77 5.01
CA LEU A 151 5.07 -15.63 6.43
C LEU A 151 4.87 -14.19 6.92
N ALA A 152 5.19 -13.19 6.11
CA ALA A 152 4.96 -11.79 6.45
C ALA A 152 3.47 -11.48 6.65
N ALA A 153 2.60 -11.99 5.79
CA ALA A 153 1.14 -11.87 5.95
C ALA A 153 0.63 -12.63 7.19
N ALA A 154 1.20 -13.82 7.46
CA ALA A 154 0.88 -14.59 8.66
C ALA A 154 1.17 -13.79 9.95
N ILE A 155 2.37 -13.21 10.05
CA ILE A 155 2.78 -12.36 11.19
C ILE A 155 1.88 -11.12 11.28
N ALA A 156 1.57 -10.46 10.16
CA ALA A 156 0.72 -9.28 10.13
C ALA A 156 -0.69 -9.59 10.63
N CYS A 157 -1.32 -10.63 10.09
CA CYS A 157 -2.69 -10.99 10.45
C CYS A 157 -2.81 -11.55 11.88
N CYS A 158 -1.80 -12.26 12.36
CA CYS A 158 -1.69 -12.66 13.76
C CYS A 158 -1.71 -11.44 14.69
N GLY A 159 -0.89 -10.43 14.43
CA GLY A 159 -0.89 -9.17 15.18
C GLY A 159 -2.24 -8.45 15.10
N PHE A 160 -2.82 -8.35 13.91
CA PHE A 160 -4.15 -7.77 13.73
C PHE A 160 -5.22 -8.48 14.53
N THR A 161 -5.19 -9.82 14.59
CA THR A 161 -6.17 -10.61 15.35
C THR A 161 -6.18 -10.19 16.82
N PHE A 162 -5.00 -10.06 17.43
CA PHE A 162 -4.90 -9.57 18.81
C PHE A 162 -5.43 -8.14 18.97
N LEU A 163 -5.05 -7.22 18.06
CA LEU A 163 -5.46 -5.82 18.11
C LEU A 163 -6.97 -5.63 17.96
N LEU A 164 -7.65 -6.59 17.33
CA LEU A 164 -9.11 -6.62 17.16
C LEU A 164 -9.82 -7.37 18.31
N GLY A 165 -9.08 -7.89 19.28
CA GLY A 165 -9.61 -8.56 20.48
C GLY A 165 -9.57 -10.09 20.44
N GLY A 166 -9.00 -10.69 19.37
CA GLY A 166 -8.87 -12.15 19.27
C GLY A 166 -7.81 -12.71 20.23
N GLY A 167 -8.05 -13.92 20.71
CA GLY A 167 -7.17 -14.67 21.62
C GLY A 167 -6.12 -15.51 20.87
N PRO A 168 -5.34 -16.32 21.61
CA PRO A 168 -4.26 -17.14 21.06
C PRO A 168 -4.73 -18.14 20.00
N ILE A 169 -5.94 -18.68 20.11
CA ILE A 169 -6.50 -19.64 19.16
C ILE A 169 -6.78 -18.96 17.83
N GLU A 170 -7.49 -17.83 17.86
CA GLU A 170 -7.77 -17.03 16.66
C GLU A 170 -6.48 -16.52 16.02
N MET A 171 -5.51 -16.09 16.84
CA MET A 171 -4.19 -15.63 16.36
C MET A 171 -3.46 -16.74 15.60
N PHE A 172 -3.45 -17.97 16.12
CA PHE A 172 -2.80 -19.10 15.47
C PHE A 172 -3.51 -19.50 14.17
N CYS A 173 -4.84 -19.63 14.20
CA CYS A 173 -5.61 -19.97 13.01
C CYS A 173 -5.49 -18.88 11.92
N ALA A 174 -5.52 -17.61 12.30
CA ALA A 174 -5.33 -16.48 11.37
C ALA A 174 -3.90 -16.42 10.81
N PHE A 175 -2.89 -16.74 11.62
CA PHE A 175 -1.50 -16.84 11.17
C PHE A 175 -1.37 -17.83 10.02
N VAL A 176 -1.87 -19.05 10.19
CA VAL A 176 -1.78 -20.09 9.16
C VAL A 176 -2.66 -19.73 7.95
N GLY A 177 -3.91 -19.31 8.19
CA GLY A 177 -4.85 -18.94 7.12
C GLY A 177 -4.31 -17.83 6.23
N ALA A 178 -3.84 -16.73 6.83
CA ALA A 178 -3.27 -15.60 6.08
C ALA A 178 -1.97 -15.98 5.35
N GLY A 179 -1.12 -16.79 5.99
CA GLY A 179 0.12 -17.26 5.39
C GLY A 179 -0.11 -18.04 4.10
N ILE A 180 -1.00 -19.02 4.14
CA ILE A 180 -1.37 -19.86 2.98
C ILE A 180 -2.09 -19.02 1.93
N GLY A 181 -3.03 -18.15 2.35
CA GLY A 181 -3.78 -17.28 1.44
C GLY A 181 -2.88 -16.33 0.67
N ASN A 182 -1.97 -15.61 1.35
CA ASN A 182 -1.06 -14.69 0.66
C ASN A 182 0.00 -15.41 -0.17
N TYR A 183 0.45 -16.58 0.23
CA TYR A 183 1.33 -17.42 -0.60
C TYR A 183 0.66 -17.75 -1.94
N LEU A 184 -0.60 -18.21 -1.92
CA LEU A 184 -1.37 -18.47 -3.14
C LEU A 184 -1.52 -17.20 -3.98
N ARG A 185 -1.88 -16.06 -3.36
CA ARG A 185 -1.98 -14.78 -4.05
C ARG A 185 -0.70 -14.43 -4.80
N CYS A 186 0.45 -14.53 -4.13
CA CYS A 186 1.75 -14.24 -4.75
C CYS A 186 2.04 -15.15 -5.95
N LYS A 187 1.68 -16.43 -5.86
CA LYS A 187 1.81 -17.39 -6.97
C LYS A 187 0.92 -17.02 -8.15
N LEU A 188 -0.37 -16.74 -7.91
CA LEU A 188 -1.32 -16.36 -8.95
C LEU A 188 -0.92 -15.05 -9.63
N THR A 189 -0.51 -14.03 -8.85
CA THR A 189 -0.03 -12.75 -9.39
C THR A 189 1.21 -12.95 -10.27
N LYS A 190 2.15 -13.81 -9.87
CA LYS A 190 3.33 -14.13 -10.67
C LYS A 190 2.98 -14.81 -12.01
N HIS A 191 1.86 -15.51 -12.07
CA HIS A 191 1.32 -16.12 -13.29
C HIS A 191 0.37 -15.22 -14.07
N HIS A 192 0.33 -13.91 -13.75
CA HIS A 192 -0.48 -12.89 -14.42
C HIS A 192 -1.99 -13.16 -14.44
N PHE A 193 -2.51 -13.85 -13.42
CA PHE A 193 -3.96 -13.98 -13.26
C PHE A 193 -4.61 -12.64 -12.91
N THR A 194 -5.90 -12.51 -13.27
CA THR A 194 -6.65 -11.28 -12.98
C THR A 194 -6.72 -10.98 -11.48
N LEU A 195 -6.78 -9.68 -11.14
CA LEU A 195 -6.86 -9.22 -9.76
C LEU A 195 -7.99 -9.92 -8.98
N PHE A 196 -9.17 -10.02 -9.57
CA PHE A 196 -10.33 -10.62 -8.92
C PHE A 196 -10.12 -12.11 -8.62
N LEU A 197 -9.57 -12.86 -9.57
CA LEU A 197 -9.25 -14.26 -9.33
C LEU A 197 -8.22 -14.43 -8.21
N CYS A 198 -7.20 -13.58 -8.18
CA CYS A 198 -6.20 -13.57 -7.12
C CYS A 198 -6.83 -13.31 -5.74
N ILE A 199 -7.75 -12.34 -5.64
CA ILE A 199 -8.43 -11.98 -4.38
C ILE A 199 -9.37 -13.11 -3.95
N VAL A 200 -10.29 -13.53 -4.81
CA VAL A 200 -11.29 -14.56 -4.50
C VAL A 200 -10.61 -15.85 -4.03
N SER A 201 -9.65 -16.35 -4.81
CA SER A 201 -8.96 -17.61 -4.48
C SER A 201 -8.17 -17.52 -3.18
N SER A 202 -7.44 -16.41 -2.95
CA SER A 202 -6.60 -16.27 -1.76
C SER A 202 -7.41 -16.07 -0.49
N VAL A 203 -8.49 -15.29 -0.54
CA VAL A 203 -9.40 -15.07 0.60
C VAL A 203 -10.15 -16.37 0.92
N SER A 204 -10.70 -17.05 -0.10
CA SER A 204 -11.40 -18.32 0.11
C SER A 204 -10.49 -19.36 0.75
N LEU A 205 -9.25 -19.49 0.27
CA LEU A 205 -8.29 -20.43 0.85
C LEU A 205 -7.89 -20.05 2.28
N ALA A 206 -7.73 -18.75 2.58
CA ALA A 206 -7.43 -18.28 3.93
C ALA A 206 -8.56 -18.59 4.92
N CYS A 207 -9.81 -18.33 4.54
CA CYS A 207 -10.99 -18.65 5.35
C CYS A 207 -11.14 -20.17 5.53
N PHE A 208 -10.95 -20.96 4.47
CA PHE A 208 -11.01 -22.41 4.53
C PHE A 208 -9.92 -22.98 5.45
N ALA A 209 -8.68 -22.50 5.35
CA ALA A 209 -7.59 -22.95 6.22
C ALA A 209 -7.84 -22.57 7.69
N TYR A 210 -8.37 -21.37 7.94
CA TYR A 210 -8.78 -20.95 9.29
C TYR A 210 -9.82 -21.90 9.88
N ALA A 211 -10.92 -22.13 9.16
CA ALA A 211 -12.02 -22.98 9.60
C ALA A 211 -11.60 -24.45 9.78
N GLY A 212 -10.77 -24.97 8.87
CA GLY A 212 -10.23 -26.32 8.93
C GLY A 212 -9.36 -26.54 10.18
N LEU A 213 -8.51 -25.57 10.52
CA LEU A 213 -7.69 -25.64 11.74
C LEU A 213 -8.53 -25.53 13.01
N LEU A 214 -9.54 -24.64 13.02
CA LEU A 214 -10.45 -24.52 14.15
C LEU A 214 -11.20 -25.84 14.37
N LYS A 215 -11.72 -26.44 13.28
CA LYS A 215 -12.40 -27.73 13.34
C LYS A 215 -11.49 -28.87 13.81
N LEU A 216 -10.25 -28.87 13.35
CA LEU A 216 -9.25 -29.82 13.84
C LEU A 216 -8.97 -29.65 15.33
N GLY A 217 -8.89 -28.39 15.79
CA GLY A 217 -8.74 -28.05 17.21
C GLY A 217 -9.93 -28.48 18.06
N GLU A 218 -11.17 -28.34 17.56
CA GLU A 218 -12.37 -28.87 18.22
C GLU A 218 -12.27 -30.39 18.42
N ILE A 219 -11.90 -31.14 17.38
CA ILE A 219 -11.83 -32.60 17.39
C ILE A 219 -10.71 -33.11 18.32
N LEU A 220 -9.53 -32.48 18.25
CA LEU A 220 -8.34 -32.98 18.95
C LEU A 220 -8.23 -32.47 20.40
N PHE A 221 -8.68 -31.23 20.67
CA PHE A 221 -8.46 -30.53 21.93
C PHE A 221 -9.75 -30.08 22.62
N GLY A 222 -10.93 -30.32 22.03
CA GLY A 222 -12.22 -29.89 22.59
C GLY A 222 -12.38 -28.35 22.64
N ILE A 223 -11.74 -27.64 21.72
CA ILE A 223 -11.85 -26.16 21.63
C ILE A 223 -13.30 -25.77 21.33
N SER A 224 -13.82 -24.76 22.02
CA SER A 224 -15.20 -24.31 21.82
C SER A 224 -15.39 -23.59 20.49
N VAL A 225 -16.61 -23.62 19.94
CA VAL A 225 -17.00 -22.99 18.65
C VAL A 225 -16.95 -21.46 18.70
N GLN A 226 -16.69 -20.84 19.84
CA GLN A 226 -16.73 -19.38 20.03
C GLN A 226 -15.58 -18.62 19.34
N HIS A 227 -14.68 -19.32 18.68
CA HIS A 227 -13.50 -18.75 18.00
C HIS A 227 -13.69 -18.52 16.49
N GLU A 228 -14.94 -18.58 16.01
CA GLU A 228 -15.24 -18.50 14.58
C GLU A 228 -14.86 -17.14 13.95
N ALA A 229 -15.04 -16.03 14.66
CA ALA A 229 -14.89 -14.67 14.12
C ALA A 229 -13.49 -14.35 13.57
N GLY A 230 -12.48 -15.07 13.98
CA GLY A 230 -11.09 -14.86 13.55
C GLY A 230 -10.84 -15.12 12.07
N TYR A 231 -11.76 -15.79 11.32
CA TYR A 231 -11.62 -15.95 9.88
C TYR A 231 -11.54 -14.60 9.14
N ILE A 232 -12.18 -13.55 9.68
CA ILE A 232 -12.10 -12.20 9.14
C ILE A 232 -10.66 -11.70 9.21
N CYS A 233 -9.96 -12.00 10.31
CA CYS A 233 -8.58 -11.59 10.49
C CYS A 233 -7.64 -12.31 9.52
N ALA A 234 -7.94 -13.56 9.15
CA ALA A 234 -7.15 -14.34 8.20
C ALA A 234 -7.13 -13.75 6.79
N MET A 235 -8.09 -12.88 6.41
CA MET A 235 -8.13 -12.23 5.09
C MET A 235 -7.58 -10.81 5.08
N LEU A 236 -7.21 -10.23 6.24
CA LEU A 236 -6.85 -8.80 6.33
C LEU A 236 -5.60 -8.42 5.53
N PHE A 237 -4.78 -9.39 5.10
CA PHE A 237 -3.64 -9.14 4.21
C PHE A 237 -4.02 -8.56 2.84
N ILE A 238 -5.30 -8.70 2.42
CA ILE A 238 -5.83 -8.16 1.16
C ILE A 238 -6.23 -6.69 1.25
N ILE A 239 -6.46 -6.17 2.46
CA ILE A 239 -7.00 -4.81 2.62
C ILE A 239 -6.07 -3.79 1.97
N PRO A 240 -6.61 -2.96 1.04
CA PRO A 240 -5.83 -2.02 0.26
C PRO A 240 -5.54 -0.74 1.06
N GLY A 241 -4.90 -0.87 2.21
CA GLY A 241 -4.64 0.26 3.10
C GLY A 241 -3.75 1.32 2.47
N PHE A 242 -2.75 0.93 1.69
CA PHE A 242 -1.87 1.86 0.98
C PHE A 242 -2.65 2.73 -0.03
N PRO A 243 -3.47 2.18 -0.96
CA PRO A 243 -4.33 2.96 -1.84
C PRO A 243 -5.32 3.88 -1.10
N PHE A 244 -5.93 3.45 0.01
CA PHE A 244 -6.82 4.33 0.80
C PHE A 244 -6.11 5.57 1.32
N ILE A 245 -4.91 5.39 1.86
CA ILE A 245 -4.14 6.51 2.41
C ILE A 245 -3.64 7.44 1.30
N THR A 246 -3.11 6.88 0.22
CA THR A 246 -2.59 7.70 -0.89
C THR A 246 -3.70 8.41 -1.65
N SER A 247 -4.90 7.81 -1.81
CA SER A 247 -6.06 8.51 -2.40
C SER A 247 -6.44 9.76 -1.60
N GLY A 248 -6.50 9.65 -0.26
CA GLY A 248 -6.81 10.80 0.58
C GLY A 248 -5.75 11.91 0.51
N ILE A 249 -4.46 11.56 0.34
CA ILE A 249 -3.39 12.54 0.15
C ILE A 249 -3.52 13.21 -1.22
N ASP A 250 -3.81 12.46 -2.28
CA ASP A 250 -3.98 13.00 -3.63
C ASP A 250 -5.19 13.94 -3.68
N LEU A 251 -6.34 13.56 -3.11
CA LEU A 251 -7.53 14.42 -3.02
C LEU A 251 -7.25 15.72 -2.27
N ALA A 252 -6.49 15.68 -1.18
CA ALA A 252 -6.12 16.86 -0.43
C ALA A 252 -5.14 17.80 -1.17
N LYS A 253 -4.47 17.29 -2.18
CA LYS A 253 -3.60 18.06 -3.09
C LYS A 253 -4.30 18.43 -4.41
N LEU A 254 -5.61 18.22 -4.49
CA LEU A 254 -6.45 18.47 -5.66
C LEU A 254 -6.10 17.60 -6.89
N ASP A 255 -5.34 16.53 -6.71
CA ASP A 255 -5.14 15.50 -7.73
C ASP A 255 -6.38 14.61 -7.82
N MET A 256 -7.49 15.20 -8.27
CA MET A 256 -8.83 14.60 -8.20
C MET A 256 -8.93 13.30 -8.98
N ARG A 257 -8.38 13.26 -10.20
CA ARG A 257 -8.40 12.06 -11.07
C ARG A 257 -7.74 10.87 -10.36
N SER A 258 -6.47 11.01 -9.98
CA SER A 258 -5.72 9.96 -9.28
C SER A 258 -6.38 9.59 -7.95
N GLY A 259 -6.82 10.58 -7.17
CA GLY A 259 -7.43 10.35 -5.87
C GLY A 259 -8.72 9.53 -5.96
N ILE A 260 -9.63 9.87 -6.89
CA ILE A 260 -10.89 9.14 -7.10
C ILE A 260 -10.63 7.75 -7.67
N GLU A 261 -9.77 7.60 -8.66
CA GLU A 261 -9.44 6.30 -9.25
C GLU A 261 -8.83 5.35 -8.21
N ARG A 262 -7.91 5.83 -7.34
CA ARG A 262 -7.33 5.05 -6.23
C ARG A 262 -8.35 4.66 -5.19
N LEU A 263 -9.25 5.57 -4.84
CA LEU A 263 -10.33 5.29 -3.90
C LEU A 263 -11.27 4.22 -4.46
N THR A 264 -11.67 4.37 -5.71
CA THR A 264 -12.53 3.40 -6.42
C THR A 264 -11.86 2.02 -6.50
N TYR A 265 -10.57 1.97 -6.85
CA TYR A 265 -9.79 0.73 -6.84
C TYR A 265 -9.78 0.07 -5.45
N ALA A 266 -9.53 0.83 -4.40
CA ALA A 266 -9.52 0.31 -3.04
C ALA A 266 -10.89 -0.20 -2.60
N LEU A 267 -11.98 0.51 -2.96
CA LEU A 267 -13.35 0.07 -2.68
C LEU A 267 -13.71 -1.23 -3.41
N ILE A 268 -13.29 -1.39 -4.67
CA ILE A 268 -13.52 -2.63 -5.44
C ILE A 268 -12.76 -3.79 -4.80
N VAL A 269 -11.48 -3.60 -4.44
CA VAL A 269 -10.67 -4.65 -3.80
C VAL A 269 -11.31 -5.13 -2.50
N ILE A 270 -11.74 -4.20 -1.63
CA ILE A 270 -12.36 -4.58 -0.34
C ILE A 270 -13.73 -5.22 -0.55
N LEU A 271 -14.52 -4.74 -1.51
CA LEU A 271 -15.81 -5.33 -1.85
C LEU A 271 -15.66 -6.80 -2.28
N VAL A 272 -14.74 -7.08 -3.21
CA VAL A 272 -14.49 -8.46 -3.68
C VAL A 272 -13.97 -9.34 -2.56
N ALA A 273 -13.05 -8.82 -1.73
CA ALA A 273 -12.50 -9.56 -0.60
C ALA A 273 -13.58 -9.90 0.47
N THR A 274 -14.39 -8.91 0.84
CA THR A 274 -15.45 -9.10 1.84
C THR A 274 -16.57 -10.00 1.34
N MET A 275 -16.96 -9.89 0.07
CA MET A 275 -17.92 -10.80 -0.55
C MET A 275 -17.40 -12.24 -0.58
N SER A 276 -16.12 -12.43 -0.94
CA SER A 276 -15.50 -13.76 -0.94
C SER A 276 -15.49 -14.37 0.47
N ALA A 277 -15.10 -13.61 1.48
CA ALA A 277 -15.10 -14.08 2.87
C ALA A 277 -16.51 -14.35 3.40
N TRP A 278 -17.50 -13.53 3.02
CA TRP A 278 -18.90 -13.73 3.38
C TRP A 278 -19.48 -15.01 2.75
N ILE A 279 -19.22 -15.26 1.46
CA ILE A 279 -19.63 -16.52 0.79
C ILE A 279 -18.98 -17.71 1.49
N MET A 280 -17.68 -17.63 1.81
CA MET A 280 -17.01 -18.71 2.55
C MET A 280 -17.59 -18.89 3.95
N ALA A 281 -17.98 -17.82 4.64
CA ALA A 281 -18.65 -17.90 5.94
C ALA A 281 -20.00 -18.62 5.83
N LEU A 282 -20.79 -18.39 4.77
CA LEU A 282 -22.04 -19.11 4.53
C LEU A 282 -21.80 -20.60 4.26
N ILE A 283 -20.81 -20.96 3.45
CA ILE A 283 -20.46 -22.34 3.09
C ILE A 283 -19.95 -23.11 4.34
N LEU A 284 -19.12 -22.45 5.14
CA LEU A 284 -18.48 -23.06 6.32
C LEU A 284 -19.26 -22.85 7.61
N HIS A 285 -20.45 -22.23 7.53
CA HIS A 285 -21.32 -21.90 8.67
C HIS A 285 -20.64 -21.06 9.76
N LEU A 286 -19.70 -20.17 9.38
CA LEU A 286 -19.01 -19.27 10.31
C LEU A 286 -19.82 -18.01 10.59
N LYS A 287 -19.74 -17.52 11.83
CA LYS A 287 -20.45 -16.30 12.26
C LYS A 287 -19.46 -15.22 12.71
N PRO A 288 -19.64 -13.95 12.30
CA PRO A 288 -18.79 -12.83 12.71
C PRO A 288 -19.20 -12.29 14.08
N VAL A 289 -19.25 -13.19 15.09
CA VAL A 289 -19.54 -12.82 16.48
C VAL A 289 -18.40 -12.00 17.08
N ASP A 290 -18.62 -11.36 18.24
CA ASP A 290 -17.55 -10.68 18.95
C ASP A 290 -16.55 -11.66 19.55
N PHE A 291 -15.28 -11.23 19.63
CA PHE A 291 -14.22 -12.02 20.24
C PHE A 291 -14.44 -12.18 21.74
N ILE A 292 -13.96 -13.27 22.30
CA ILE A 292 -13.96 -13.50 23.74
C ILE A 292 -13.06 -12.46 24.41
N LYS A 293 -13.60 -11.73 25.38
CA LYS A 293 -12.83 -10.73 26.11
C LYS A 293 -11.66 -11.37 26.86
N LEU A 294 -10.46 -10.92 26.58
CA LEU A 294 -9.25 -11.35 27.28
C LEU A 294 -9.13 -10.64 28.63
N SER A 295 -8.90 -11.41 29.70
CA SER A 295 -8.69 -10.88 31.05
C SER A 295 -7.22 -10.47 31.23
N LEU A 296 -6.84 -9.31 30.71
CA LEU A 296 -5.48 -8.76 30.78
C LEU A 296 -5.47 -7.47 31.62
N SER A 297 -4.39 -7.23 32.36
CA SER A 297 -4.16 -5.94 33.03
C SER A 297 -3.89 -4.83 32.01
N THR A 298 -4.06 -3.57 32.39
CA THR A 298 -3.80 -2.41 31.51
C THR A 298 -2.36 -2.43 31.00
N GLU A 299 -1.39 -2.77 31.83
CA GLU A 299 0.03 -2.85 31.43
C GLU A 299 0.26 -3.97 30.42
N GLN A 300 -0.39 -5.13 30.59
CA GLN A 300 -0.34 -6.23 29.63
C GLN A 300 -0.98 -5.84 28.29
N TRP A 301 -2.10 -5.11 28.31
CA TRP A 301 -2.73 -4.59 27.11
C TRP A 301 -1.78 -3.68 26.34
N ILE A 302 -1.14 -2.70 26.99
CA ILE A 302 -0.19 -1.78 26.36
C ILE A 302 0.97 -2.55 25.75
N LEU A 303 1.58 -3.47 26.52
CA LEU A 303 2.73 -4.26 26.04
C LEU A 303 2.37 -5.12 24.83
N PHE A 304 1.27 -5.87 24.88
CA PHE A 304 0.89 -6.76 23.82
C PHE A 304 0.37 -5.99 22.59
N ARG A 305 -0.29 -4.85 22.75
CA ARG A 305 -0.65 -3.93 21.65
C ARG A 305 0.58 -3.39 20.95
N LEU A 306 1.61 -3.03 21.71
CA LEU A 306 2.87 -2.57 21.14
C LEU A 306 3.54 -3.67 20.28
N LEU A 307 3.63 -4.89 20.82
CA LEU A 307 4.19 -6.04 20.09
C LEU A 307 3.35 -6.42 18.88
N ALA A 308 2.05 -6.53 19.03
CA ALA A 308 1.14 -6.87 17.96
C ALA A 308 1.13 -5.82 16.84
N SER A 309 1.16 -4.53 17.19
CA SER A 309 1.27 -3.44 16.22
C SER A 309 2.61 -3.46 15.50
N PHE A 310 3.71 -3.74 16.21
CA PHE A 310 5.02 -3.92 15.59
C PHE A 310 4.99 -5.06 14.56
N CYS A 311 4.51 -6.24 14.95
CA CYS A 311 4.40 -7.41 14.06
C CYS A 311 3.51 -7.11 12.85
N GLY A 312 2.36 -6.46 13.07
CA GLY A 312 1.43 -6.08 12.00
C GLY A 312 2.07 -5.17 10.96
N VAL A 313 2.68 -4.07 11.40
CA VAL A 313 3.33 -3.11 10.51
C VAL A 313 4.57 -3.70 9.85
N PHE A 314 5.37 -4.47 10.57
CA PHE A 314 6.54 -5.16 10.01
C PHE A 314 6.13 -6.09 8.86
N GLY A 315 5.14 -6.96 9.09
CA GLY A 315 4.66 -7.87 8.07
C GLY A 315 4.12 -7.14 6.82
N PHE A 316 3.30 -6.10 6.98
CA PHE A 316 2.85 -5.29 5.85
C PHE A 316 4.01 -4.58 5.12
N SER A 317 5.00 -4.06 5.85
CA SER A 317 6.17 -3.42 5.23
C SER A 317 6.96 -4.42 4.37
N ILE A 318 7.14 -5.65 4.82
CA ILE A 318 7.75 -6.74 4.03
C ILE A 318 6.91 -7.04 2.78
N MET A 319 5.58 -7.09 2.91
CA MET A 319 4.67 -7.29 1.75
C MET A 319 4.75 -6.14 0.74
N PHE A 320 5.10 -4.93 1.16
CA PHE A 320 5.37 -3.78 0.29
C PHE A 320 6.80 -3.76 -0.28
N ASN A 321 7.51 -4.87 -0.19
CA ASN A 321 8.89 -5.02 -0.66
C ASN A 321 9.86 -4.02 0.00
N SER A 322 9.66 -3.73 1.28
CA SER A 322 10.54 -2.86 2.05
C SER A 322 11.78 -3.61 2.52
N PRO A 323 13.00 -3.03 2.39
CA PRO A 323 14.17 -3.57 3.06
C PRO A 323 13.93 -3.71 4.58
N VAL A 324 14.50 -4.74 5.20
CA VAL A 324 14.26 -5.05 6.64
C VAL A 324 14.50 -3.83 7.53
N ARG A 325 15.56 -3.05 7.27
CA ARG A 325 15.87 -1.83 8.03
C ARG A 325 14.73 -0.80 7.97
N LEU A 326 14.13 -0.63 6.79
CA LEU A 326 12.98 0.25 6.61
C LEU A 326 11.73 -0.31 7.29
N ALA A 327 11.50 -1.63 7.16
CA ALA A 327 10.37 -2.31 7.78
C ALA A 327 10.41 -2.20 9.31
N VAL A 328 11.58 -2.37 9.94
CA VAL A 328 11.75 -2.20 11.38
C VAL A 328 11.49 -0.75 11.82
N ALA A 329 11.98 0.24 11.06
CA ALA A 329 11.74 1.65 11.37
C ALA A 329 10.23 1.99 11.29
N ALA A 330 9.56 1.56 10.22
CA ALA A 330 8.12 1.74 10.08
C ALA A 330 7.33 1.01 11.19
N ALA A 331 7.74 -0.21 11.54
CA ALA A 331 7.12 -1.00 12.59
C ALA A 331 7.25 -0.34 13.98
N GLY A 332 8.40 0.21 14.31
CA GLY A 332 8.59 0.95 15.57
C GLY A 332 7.69 2.19 15.67
N ILE A 333 7.60 2.96 14.58
CA ILE A 333 6.70 4.13 14.52
C ILE A 333 5.24 3.67 14.62
N GLY A 334 4.85 2.65 13.85
CA GLY A 334 3.48 2.15 13.84
C GLY A 334 3.08 1.52 15.18
N ALA A 335 4.00 0.84 15.84
CA ALA A 335 3.77 0.30 17.18
C ALA A 335 3.43 1.41 18.17
N ALA A 336 4.22 2.47 18.24
CA ALA A 336 3.96 3.59 19.14
C ALA A 336 2.66 4.32 18.79
N ALA A 337 2.46 4.63 17.51
CA ALA A 337 1.30 5.41 17.06
C ALA A 337 -0.02 4.65 17.17
N ASN A 338 -0.04 3.35 16.83
CA ASN A 338 -1.28 2.55 16.92
C ASN A 338 -1.62 2.18 18.35
N THR A 339 -0.63 1.90 19.20
CA THR A 339 -0.87 1.68 20.63
C THR A 339 -1.47 2.94 21.25
N LEU A 340 -0.87 4.12 21.00
CA LEU A 340 -1.44 5.40 21.45
C LEU A 340 -2.90 5.55 20.98
N ARG A 341 -3.19 5.28 19.70
CA ARG A 341 -4.55 5.34 19.16
C ARG A 341 -5.53 4.46 19.95
N LEU A 342 -5.14 3.21 20.23
CA LEU A 342 -6.01 2.26 20.95
C LEU A 342 -6.22 2.66 22.39
N GLU A 343 -5.17 3.13 23.08
CA GLU A 343 -5.31 3.60 24.46
C GLU A 343 -6.16 4.88 24.55
N LEU A 344 -6.11 5.77 23.55
CA LEU A 344 -7.00 6.94 23.49
C LEU A 344 -8.48 6.54 23.36
N VAL A 345 -8.78 5.47 22.65
CA VAL A 345 -10.15 4.95 22.54
C VAL A 345 -10.58 4.33 23.87
N ASP A 346 -9.75 3.45 24.45
CA ASP A 346 -10.18 2.62 25.57
C ASP A 346 -10.08 3.34 26.93
N LEU A 347 -9.04 4.17 27.15
CA LEU A 347 -8.84 4.87 28.44
C LEU A 347 -9.42 6.29 28.44
N ALA A 348 -9.31 7.01 27.31
CA ALA A 348 -9.79 8.39 27.24
C ALA A 348 -11.17 8.53 26.58
N ASN A 349 -11.80 7.43 26.13
CA ASN A 349 -13.09 7.40 25.44
C ASN A 349 -13.16 8.33 24.22
N ILE A 350 -12.02 8.53 23.54
CA ILE A 350 -11.95 9.36 22.31
C ILE A 350 -12.59 8.56 21.16
N PRO A 351 -13.43 9.18 20.33
CA PRO A 351 -14.03 8.53 19.18
C PRO A 351 -12.98 7.91 18.25
N PRO A 352 -13.21 6.69 17.68
CA PRO A 352 -12.22 5.97 16.90
C PRO A 352 -11.59 6.77 15.73
N ALA A 353 -12.38 7.63 15.07
CA ALA A 353 -11.89 8.47 13.98
C ALA A 353 -10.93 9.57 14.48
N ALA A 354 -11.25 10.23 15.60
CA ALA A 354 -10.37 11.23 16.21
C ALA A 354 -9.07 10.57 16.72
N ALA A 355 -9.16 9.41 17.35
CA ALA A 355 -8.00 8.64 17.77
C ALA A 355 -7.14 8.20 16.56
N ALA A 356 -7.76 7.82 15.43
CA ALA A 356 -7.06 7.48 14.20
C ALA A 356 -6.31 8.70 13.62
N PHE A 357 -6.92 9.89 13.64
CA PHE A 357 -6.26 11.14 13.26
C PHE A 357 -5.02 11.39 14.13
N ILE A 358 -5.14 11.30 15.45
CA ILE A 358 -4.03 11.53 16.40
C ILE A 358 -2.93 10.48 16.18
N GLY A 359 -3.29 9.21 15.99
CA GLY A 359 -2.33 8.14 15.69
C GLY A 359 -1.57 8.41 14.39
N ALA A 360 -2.26 8.77 13.31
CA ALA A 360 -1.63 9.10 12.04
C ALA A 360 -0.77 10.37 12.11
N LEU A 361 -1.21 11.40 12.82
CA LEU A 361 -0.43 12.62 13.11
C LEU A 361 0.87 12.25 13.83
N THR A 362 0.79 11.44 14.88
CA THR A 362 1.96 10.98 15.66
C THR A 362 2.92 10.18 14.77
N ALA A 363 2.42 9.25 13.97
CA ALA A 363 3.25 8.48 13.02
C ALA A 363 3.96 9.41 12.03
N GLY A 364 3.26 10.41 11.50
CA GLY A 364 3.81 11.40 10.58
C GLY A 364 4.90 12.27 11.21
N LEU A 365 4.73 12.70 12.46
CA LEU A 365 5.72 13.48 13.21
C LEU A 365 6.97 12.64 13.53
N LEU A 366 6.79 11.43 14.06
CA LEU A 366 7.91 10.51 14.35
C LEU A 366 8.72 10.17 13.09
N ALA A 367 8.04 9.92 11.96
CA ALA A 367 8.70 9.68 10.69
C ALA A 367 9.51 10.90 10.21
N SER A 368 9.04 12.12 10.52
CA SER A 368 9.78 13.35 10.19
C SER A 368 11.07 13.49 10.96
N LEU A 369 11.07 13.12 12.24
CA LEU A 369 12.26 13.12 13.08
C LEU A 369 13.31 12.11 12.62
N LEU A 370 12.86 10.98 12.06
CA LEU A 370 13.74 9.91 11.59
C LEU A 370 14.17 10.05 10.12
N LYS A 371 13.59 10.99 9.34
CA LYS A 371 13.85 11.19 7.91
C LYS A 371 15.34 11.19 7.55
N ASN A 372 16.13 11.95 8.28
CA ASN A 372 17.59 12.09 8.02
C ASN A 372 18.41 10.87 8.43
N LYS A 373 17.89 10.06 9.37
CA LYS A 373 18.59 8.87 9.90
C LYS A 373 18.28 7.61 9.07
N VAL A 374 17.06 7.53 8.53
CA VAL A 374 16.60 6.34 7.80
C VAL A 374 17.01 6.40 6.32
N GLY A 375 17.13 7.60 5.73
CA GLY A 375 17.59 7.79 4.35
C GLY A 375 16.58 7.37 3.26
N TYR A 376 15.32 7.11 3.64
CA TYR A 376 14.27 6.67 2.72
C TYR A 376 13.22 7.76 2.50
N PRO A 377 12.47 7.71 1.37
CA PRO A 377 11.34 8.60 1.15
C PRO A 377 10.33 8.51 2.30
N ARG A 378 9.85 9.65 2.75
CA ARG A 378 8.95 9.73 3.91
C ARG A 378 7.71 8.83 3.76
N ILE A 379 7.14 8.74 2.56
CA ILE A 379 5.96 7.92 2.28
C ILE A 379 6.21 6.43 2.52
N SER A 380 7.43 5.95 2.26
CA SER A 380 7.83 4.55 2.47
C SER A 380 7.91 4.16 3.95
N VAL A 381 7.92 5.15 4.85
CA VAL A 381 7.87 4.95 6.30
C VAL A 381 6.47 5.21 6.84
N THR A 382 5.87 6.37 6.47
CA THR A 382 4.62 6.84 7.08
C THR A 382 3.42 5.98 6.71
N VAL A 383 3.26 5.61 5.42
CA VAL A 383 2.09 4.85 4.99
C VAL A 383 2.08 3.44 5.58
N PRO A 384 3.17 2.65 5.53
CA PRO A 384 3.19 1.37 6.22
C PRO A 384 2.93 1.46 7.72
N SER A 385 3.42 2.52 8.40
CA SER A 385 3.21 2.70 9.84
C SER A 385 1.75 2.82 10.26
N ILE A 386 0.88 3.35 9.40
CA ILE A 386 -0.53 3.56 9.72
C ILE A 386 -1.48 2.59 8.99
N VAL A 387 -0.97 1.76 8.11
CA VAL A 387 -1.79 0.76 7.37
C VAL A 387 -2.58 -0.14 8.31
N ILE A 388 -2.00 -0.46 9.47
CA ILE A 388 -2.65 -1.27 10.51
C ILE A 388 -3.87 -0.59 11.14
N MET A 389 -4.03 0.72 10.96
CA MET A 389 -5.16 1.49 11.49
C MET A 389 -6.35 1.51 10.53
N VAL A 390 -6.20 1.00 9.31
CA VAL A 390 -7.27 0.96 8.29
C VAL A 390 -8.40 0.05 8.76
N PRO A 391 -9.66 0.50 8.69
CA PRO A 391 -10.79 -0.15 9.37
C PRO A 391 -11.37 -1.34 8.60
N GLY A 392 -10.55 -2.37 8.33
CA GLY A 392 -10.95 -3.54 7.55
C GLY A 392 -12.09 -4.35 8.18
N LEU A 393 -12.06 -4.54 9.49
CA LEU A 393 -13.13 -5.22 10.23
C LEU A 393 -14.45 -4.44 10.14
N TYR A 394 -14.41 -3.11 10.21
CA TYR A 394 -15.61 -2.26 10.09
C TYR A 394 -16.24 -2.39 8.71
N LEU A 395 -15.41 -2.37 7.66
CA LEU A 395 -15.87 -2.58 6.29
C LEU A 395 -16.48 -3.97 6.12
N TYR A 396 -15.82 -5.01 6.62
CA TYR A 396 -16.36 -6.36 6.57
C TYR A 396 -17.73 -6.46 7.27
N ARG A 397 -17.82 -5.97 8.51
CA ARG A 397 -19.10 -5.98 9.28
C ARG A 397 -20.19 -5.16 8.57
N GLY A 398 -19.83 -4.06 7.92
CA GLY A 398 -20.74 -3.28 7.09
C GLY A 398 -21.34 -4.13 5.96
N PHE A 399 -20.50 -4.79 5.17
CA PHE A 399 -20.96 -5.65 4.07
C PHE A 399 -21.71 -6.89 4.55
N TYR A 400 -21.27 -7.53 5.62
CA TYR A 400 -21.99 -8.66 6.22
C TYR A 400 -23.42 -8.27 6.64
N ASN A 401 -23.56 -7.18 7.41
CA ASN A 401 -24.86 -6.71 7.86
C ASN A 401 -25.77 -6.23 6.71
N LEU A 402 -25.18 -5.68 5.65
CA LEU A 402 -25.91 -5.36 4.41
C LEU A 402 -26.46 -6.64 3.76
N GLY A 403 -25.66 -7.70 3.69
CA GLY A 403 -26.05 -8.98 3.10
C GLY A 403 -27.17 -9.71 3.87
N ILE A 404 -27.25 -9.53 5.19
CA ILE A 404 -28.36 -10.05 6.02
C ILE A 404 -29.52 -9.04 6.21
N MET A 405 -29.54 -7.97 5.39
CA MET A 405 -30.59 -6.93 5.38
C MET A 405 -30.71 -6.12 6.69
N SER A 406 -29.68 -6.10 7.53
CA SER A 406 -29.61 -5.28 8.76
C SER A 406 -29.06 -3.87 8.43
N LEU A 407 -29.85 -3.05 7.71
CA LEU A 407 -29.40 -1.81 7.09
C LEU A 407 -28.90 -0.76 8.08
N SER A 408 -29.56 -0.60 9.23
CA SER A 408 -29.14 0.39 10.25
C SER A 408 -27.78 0.05 10.86
N VAL A 409 -27.53 -1.22 11.13
CA VAL A 409 -26.24 -1.70 11.65
C VAL A 409 -25.16 -1.58 10.59
N ALA A 410 -25.46 -1.95 9.33
CA ALA A 410 -24.54 -1.79 8.20
C ALA A 410 -24.14 -0.33 8.02
N ALA A 411 -25.10 0.61 8.06
CA ALA A 411 -24.85 2.05 7.94
C ALA A 411 -23.91 2.56 9.04
N SER A 412 -24.09 2.13 10.28
CA SER A 412 -23.24 2.51 11.41
C SER A 412 -21.78 2.06 11.23
N TRP A 413 -21.58 0.82 10.74
CA TRP A 413 -20.25 0.30 10.45
C TRP A 413 -19.58 1.06 9.29
N PHE A 414 -20.31 1.33 8.20
CA PHE A 414 -19.79 2.09 7.07
C PHE A 414 -19.47 3.53 7.45
N ALA A 415 -20.33 4.21 8.20
CA ALA A 415 -20.08 5.58 8.67
C ALA A 415 -18.78 5.64 9.51
N SER A 416 -18.60 4.71 10.43
CA SER A 416 -17.38 4.62 11.24
C SER A 416 -16.15 4.34 10.36
N ALA A 417 -16.25 3.45 9.39
CA ALA A 417 -15.15 3.14 8.47
C ALA A 417 -14.76 4.35 7.62
N ILE A 418 -15.73 5.07 7.05
CA ILE A 418 -15.52 6.28 6.22
C ILE A 418 -14.80 7.36 7.03
N LEU A 419 -15.25 7.62 8.26
CA LEU A 419 -14.62 8.61 9.12
C LEU A 419 -13.17 8.27 9.47
N ILE A 420 -12.87 6.98 9.75
CA ILE A 420 -11.49 6.53 10.01
C ILE A 420 -10.63 6.64 8.74
N ILE A 421 -11.14 6.21 7.58
CA ILE A 421 -10.43 6.29 6.30
C ILE A 421 -10.09 7.75 5.94
N ALA A 422 -10.98 8.69 6.23
CA ALA A 422 -10.72 10.12 6.03
C ALA A 422 -9.73 10.70 7.06
N ALA A 423 -9.81 10.25 8.30
CA ALA A 423 -8.97 10.74 9.39
C ALA A 423 -7.48 10.39 9.23
N LEU A 424 -7.17 9.20 8.69
CA LEU A 424 -5.78 8.73 8.55
C LEU A 424 -4.94 9.61 7.61
N PRO A 425 -5.33 9.88 6.34
CA PRO A 425 -4.57 10.79 5.49
C PRO A 425 -4.54 12.21 6.03
N LEU A 426 -5.62 12.71 6.64
CA LEU A 426 -5.65 14.03 7.27
C LEU A 426 -4.58 14.14 8.37
N GLY A 427 -4.43 13.14 9.24
CA GLY A 427 -3.39 13.13 10.27
C GLY A 427 -1.97 13.21 9.67
N LEU A 428 -1.70 12.45 8.60
CA LEU A 428 -0.42 12.52 7.89
C LEU A 428 -0.19 13.87 7.20
N ILE A 429 -1.23 14.45 6.60
CA ILE A 429 -1.17 15.76 5.94
C ILE A 429 -0.84 16.84 6.97
N PHE A 430 -1.52 16.86 8.11
CA PHE A 430 -1.23 17.81 9.19
C PHE A 430 0.20 17.65 9.71
N ALA A 431 0.67 16.42 9.95
CA ALA A 431 2.07 16.18 10.32
C ALA A 431 3.04 16.76 9.28
N ARG A 432 2.69 16.65 8.00
CA ARG A 432 3.52 17.16 6.92
C ARG A 432 3.48 18.67 6.80
N ILE A 433 2.32 19.30 6.93
CA ILE A 433 2.16 20.76 6.98
C ILE A 433 3.02 21.36 8.11
N LEU A 434 3.09 20.70 9.26
CA LEU A 434 3.90 21.16 10.39
C LEU A 434 5.40 21.04 10.14
N THR A 435 5.84 20.04 9.40
CA THR A 435 7.26 19.65 9.28
C THR A 435 7.90 19.93 7.92
N ASP A 436 7.12 20.30 6.89
CA ASP A 436 7.57 20.50 5.51
C ASP A 436 6.96 21.78 4.93
N LYS A 437 7.79 22.81 4.80
CA LYS A 437 7.33 24.14 4.30
C LYS A 437 6.81 24.06 2.86
N ALA A 438 7.47 23.30 1.99
CA ALA A 438 7.08 23.17 0.58
C ALA A 438 5.70 22.49 0.43
N PHE A 439 5.33 21.60 1.33
CA PHE A 439 4.04 20.91 1.30
C PHE A 439 2.84 21.81 1.63
N ARG A 440 3.07 22.98 2.24
CA ARG A 440 2.00 23.92 2.60
C ARG A 440 1.37 24.61 1.39
N TYR A 441 2.07 24.65 0.28
CA TYR A 441 1.60 25.31 -0.94
C TYR A 441 1.04 24.27 -1.92
N CYS A 442 0.02 24.70 -2.69
CA CYS A 442 -0.41 23.95 -3.87
C CYS A 442 0.65 24.15 -4.97
N THR A 443 1.00 23.08 -5.63
CA THR A 443 1.97 23.11 -6.75
C THR A 443 1.21 22.89 -8.04
#